data_94239109b720551c787d35cc8961fa7a
#
_entry.id   94239109b720551c787d35cc8961fa7a
#
_cell.length_a   1.000
_cell.length_b   1.000
_cell.length_c   1.000
_cell.angle_alpha   90.00
_cell.angle_beta   90.00
_cell.angle_gamma   90.00
#
_symmetry.space_group_name_H-M   'P 1'
#
loop_
_entity.id
_entity.type
_entity.pdbx_description
1 polymer ?
#
loop_
_entity_poly.entity_id
_entity_poly.type
_entity_poly.pdbx_seq_one_letter_code
_entity_poly.pdbx_strand_id
1 'polypeptide(L)'
;MENIEISKWPVIIVANYRSGSTVYATHLSNLYDVPYYLEPWHTPETRGKNWGPHVNGVKQDFYDHYHSKDSKYILKFMPDQINKLTPYSALLNSNCFKIKLYRQDEIASIVSSYISIMREKWWTTSNEITKNYSLEINDDVIIRSIYMITRNDFCLHNLNINYDKVITYESLGTISKTEYVKTHMPDNIVDICNRVTEIYNNLY
;
A
#
# COMPACT_ATOMS: atom_id res chain seq x y z
N MET A 1 -2.51 -0.85 19.79
CA MET A 1 -2.34 0.20 18.77
C MET A 1 -2.62 1.53 19.43
N GLU A 2 -1.76 2.51 19.29
CA GLU A 2 -2.05 3.86 19.78
C GLU A 2 -3.29 4.41 19.04
N ASN A 3 -4.26 4.90 19.79
CA ASN A 3 -5.35 5.68 19.21
C ASN A 3 -4.74 6.95 18.63
N ILE A 4 -4.77 7.09 17.31
CA ILE A 4 -4.31 8.29 16.64
C ILE A 4 -5.45 9.30 16.71
N GLU A 5 -5.22 10.40 17.41
CA GLU A 5 -6.16 11.53 17.40
C GLU A 5 -6.05 12.24 16.04
N ILE A 6 -7.12 12.18 15.25
CA ILE A 6 -7.21 12.86 13.97
C ILE A 6 -7.75 14.26 14.19
N SER A 7 -6.85 15.23 14.08
CA SER A 7 -7.17 16.65 14.32
C SER A 7 -7.72 17.37 13.08
N LYS A 8 -7.58 16.79 11.89
CA LYS A 8 -7.98 17.39 10.61
C LYS A 8 -8.47 16.32 9.65
N TRP A 9 -9.40 16.72 8.76
CA TRP A 9 -9.90 15.86 7.69
C TRP A 9 -9.67 16.51 6.32
N PRO A 10 -9.53 15.75 5.24
CA PRO A 10 -9.43 14.28 5.18
C PRO A 10 -8.11 13.74 5.75
N VAL A 11 -8.03 12.41 5.94
CA VAL A 11 -6.78 11.71 6.26
C VAL A 11 -6.12 11.23 4.99
N ILE A 12 -4.88 11.59 4.79
CA ILE A 12 -4.08 11.19 3.65
C ILE A 12 -2.97 10.24 4.08
N ILE A 13 -2.97 9.04 3.54
CA ILE A 13 -1.92 8.03 3.76
C ILE A 13 -1.03 7.97 2.52
N VAL A 14 0.20 8.44 2.65
CA VAL A 14 1.24 8.25 1.65
C VAL A 14 2.08 7.06 2.07
N ALA A 15 2.09 6.02 1.26
CA ALA A 15 2.64 4.75 1.67
C ALA A 15 3.48 4.08 0.59
N ASN A 16 4.54 3.40 0.99
CA ASN A 16 5.28 2.53 0.09
C ASN A 16 4.47 1.25 -0.25
N TYR A 17 4.81 0.61 -1.35
CA TYR A 17 4.23 -0.70 -1.71
C TYR A 17 4.52 -1.72 -0.61
N ARG A 18 3.55 -2.60 -0.35
CA ARG A 18 3.66 -3.72 0.62
C ARG A 18 3.92 -3.28 2.07
N SER A 19 3.60 -2.05 2.41
CA SER A 19 3.70 -1.48 3.76
C SER A 19 2.46 -1.72 4.65
N GLY A 20 1.51 -2.55 4.21
CA GLY A 20 0.25 -2.78 4.94
C GLY A 20 -0.74 -1.61 4.89
N SER A 21 -0.53 -0.64 4.01
CA SER A 21 -1.31 0.60 3.94
C SER A 21 -2.80 0.39 3.65
N THR A 22 -3.16 -0.64 2.88
CA THR A 22 -4.57 -1.00 2.65
C THR A 22 -5.25 -1.46 3.95
N VAL A 23 -4.58 -2.36 4.68
CA VAL A 23 -5.07 -2.85 5.98
C VAL A 23 -5.22 -1.70 6.97
N TYR A 24 -4.25 -0.80 6.99
CA TYR A 24 -4.28 0.36 7.88
C TYR A 24 -5.38 1.36 7.51
N ALA A 25 -5.57 1.65 6.21
CA ALA A 25 -6.67 2.50 5.75
C ALA A 25 -8.04 1.91 6.12
N THR A 26 -8.24 0.61 5.94
CA THR A 26 -9.46 -0.10 6.34
C THR A 26 -9.66 -0.04 7.85
N HIS A 27 -8.59 -0.21 8.64
CA HIS A 27 -8.65 -0.11 10.10
C HIS A 27 -9.12 1.29 10.55
N LEU A 28 -8.51 2.34 10.01
CA LEU A 28 -8.93 3.72 10.35
C LEU A 28 -10.36 4.00 9.87
N SER A 29 -10.75 3.52 8.70
CA SER A 29 -12.12 3.63 8.19
C SER A 29 -13.14 3.04 9.17
N ASN A 30 -12.88 1.84 9.66
CA ASN A 30 -13.74 1.17 10.64
C ASN A 30 -13.72 1.87 11.99
N LEU A 31 -12.57 2.41 12.43
CA LEU A 31 -12.43 3.09 13.72
C LEU A 31 -13.21 4.41 13.78
N TYR A 32 -13.22 5.15 12.67
CA TYR A 32 -13.83 6.47 12.59
C TYR A 32 -15.19 6.50 11.87
N ASP A 33 -15.64 5.34 11.38
CA ASP A 33 -16.88 5.19 10.59
C ASP A 33 -16.92 6.15 9.39
N VAL A 34 -15.85 6.13 8.57
CA VAL A 34 -15.70 7.00 7.40
C VAL A 34 -15.28 6.19 6.18
N PRO A 35 -15.65 6.61 4.96
CA PRO A 35 -15.24 5.93 3.73
C PRO A 35 -13.73 6.03 3.53
N TYR A 36 -13.16 5.04 2.84
CA TYR A 36 -11.77 5.06 2.42
C TYR A 36 -11.63 4.78 0.93
N TYR A 37 -10.60 5.40 0.33
CA TYR A 37 -10.33 5.32 -1.10
C TYR A 37 -8.90 4.93 -1.37
N LEU A 38 -8.72 3.89 -2.18
CA LEU A 38 -7.40 3.38 -2.55
C LEU A 38 -7.06 3.84 -3.97
N GLU A 39 -6.18 4.82 -4.08
CA GLU A 39 -5.64 5.27 -5.36
C GLU A 39 -6.73 5.64 -6.40
N PRO A 40 -7.71 6.50 -6.07
CA PRO A 40 -8.93 6.69 -6.86
C PRO A 40 -8.68 7.30 -8.24
N TRP A 41 -7.57 8.00 -8.46
CA TRP A 41 -7.20 8.56 -9.75
C TRP A 41 -6.39 7.61 -10.65
N HIS A 42 -6.10 6.43 -10.16
CA HIS A 42 -5.50 5.40 -11.00
C HIS A 42 -6.52 4.87 -12.01
N THR A 43 -6.22 4.94 -13.30
CA THR A 43 -7.13 4.44 -14.32
C THR A 43 -7.02 2.91 -14.47
N PRO A 44 -8.06 2.23 -14.97
CA PRO A 44 -7.99 0.79 -15.25
C PRO A 44 -6.82 0.42 -16.17
N GLU A 45 -6.46 1.29 -17.12
CA GLU A 45 -5.35 1.07 -18.06
C GLU A 45 -4.00 1.06 -17.35
N THR A 46 -3.84 1.81 -16.26
CA THR A 46 -2.60 1.87 -15.49
C THR A 46 -2.51 0.82 -14.40
N ARG A 47 -3.63 0.14 -14.07
CA ARG A 47 -3.72 -0.83 -12.96
C ARG A 47 -3.52 -2.28 -13.36
N GLY A 48 -3.67 -2.62 -14.62
CA GLY A 48 -3.77 -4.01 -15.06
C GLY A 48 -5.09 -4.68 -14.64
N LYS A 49 -5.37 -5.85 -15.21
CA LYS A 49 -6.69 -6.53 -15.11
C LYS A 49 -7.04 -7.07 -13.71
N ASN A 50 -6.10 -7.14 -12.78
CA ASN A 50 -6.21 -7.92 -11.53
C ASN A 50 -6.35 -7.07 -10.26
N TRP A 51 -6.73 -5.82 -10.38
CA TRP A 51 -7.10 -5.02 -9.21
C TRP A 51 -8.53 -5.38 -8.78
N GLY A 52 -8.65 -5.83 -7.54
CA GLY A 52 -9.89 -6.40 -7.02
C GLY A 52 -11.10 -5.44 -6.97
N PRO A 53 -12.25 -5.95 -6.51
CA PRO A 53 -13.55 -5.30 -6.63
C PRO A 53 -13.69 -3.94 -5.93
N HIS A 54 -12.82 -3.62 -4.99
CA HIS A 54 -12.85 -2.37 -4.22
C HIS A 54 -12.57 -1.10 -5.03
N VAL A 55 -12.24 -1.22 -6.31
CA VAL A 55 -11.80 -0.09 -7.13
C VAL A 55 -12.81 0.33 -8.21
N ASN A 56 -13.72 -0.55 -8.58
CA ASN A 56 -14.62 -0.31 -9.73
C ASN A 56 -15.91 0.46 -9.40
N GLY A 57 -16.28 0.61 -8.12
CA GLY A 57 -17.52 1.27 -7.72
C GLY A 57 -17.37 2.70 -7.15
N VAL A 58 -16.16 3.12 -6.86
CA VAL A 58 -15.91 4.21 -5.89
C VAL A 58 -15.61 5.57 -6.55
N LYS A 59 -15.47 5.66 -7.88
CA LYS A 59 -15.05 6.92 -8.50
C LYS A 59 -16.02 8.08 -8.26
N GLN A 60 -17.32 7.86 -8.42
CA GLN A 60 -18.30 8.93 -8.28
C GLN A 60 -18.41 9.36 -6.83
N ASP A 61 -18.56 8.40 -5.90
CA ASP A 61 -18.64 8.68 -4.47
C ASP A 61 -17.38 9.42 -3.96
N PHE A 62 -16.20 9.07 -4.51
CA PHE A 62 -14.98 9.78 -4.18
C PHE A 62 -15.00 11.23 -4.65
N TYR A 63 -15.44 11.50 -5.88
CA TYR A 63 -15.51 12.86 -6.40
C TYR A 63 -16.49 13.72 -5.59
N ASP A 64 -17.62 13.15 -5.21
CA ASP A 64 -18.62 13.83 -4.38
C ASP A 64 -18.04 14.22 -3.01
N HIS A 65 -17.28 13.31 -2.38
CA HIS A 65 -16.57 13.60 -1.13
C HIS A 65 -15.41 14.58 -1.31
N TYR A 66 -14.62 14.43 -2.37
CA TYR A 66 -13.46 15.29 -2.64
C TYR A 66 -13.84 16.76 -2.81
N HIS A 67 -14.97 17.05 -3.42
CA HIS A 67 -15.48 18.39 -3.65
C HIS A 67 -16.25 18.97 -2.46
N SER A 68 -16.61 18.17 -1.47
CA SER A 68 -17.29 18.63 -0.26
C SER A 68 -16.27 19.10 0.79
N LYS A 69 -16.41 20.36 1.24
CA LYS A 69 -15.47 20.98 2.20
C LYS A 69 -15.45 20.31 3.58
N ASP A 70 -16.54 19.63 3.94
CA ASP A 70 -16.73 19.04 5.27
C ASP A 70 -16.61 17.51 5.26
N SER A 71 -16.21 16.94 4.13
CA SER A 71 -16.14 15.48 3.97
C SER A 71 -15.03 14.87 4.81
N LYS A 72 -15.42 13.88 5.60
CA LYS A 72 -14.48 13.02 6.32
C LYS A 72 -14.26 11.76 5.51
N TYR A 73 -13.04 11.54 5.08
CA TYR A 73 -12.64 10.34 4.36
C TYR A 73 -11.15 10.04 4.55
N ILE A 74 -10.76 8.83 4.21
CA ILE A 74 -9.37 8.40 4.20
C ILE A 74 -8.98 8.15 2.75
N LEU A 75 -7.85 8.70 2.34
CA LEU A 75 -7.29 8.51 1.02
C LEU A 75 -5.89 7.90 1.14
N LYS A 76 -5.65 6.84 0.40
CA LYS A 76 -4.33 6.20 0.32
C LYS A 76 -3.81 6.25 -1.11
N PHE A 77 -2.54 6.63 -1.26
CA PHE A 77 -1.84 6.55 -2.54
C PHE A 77 -0.34 6.29 -2.36
N MET A 78 0.33 5.95 -3.48
CA MET A 78 1.75 5.67 -3.52
C MET A 78 2.55 6.90 -3.95
N PRO A 79 3.81 7.04 -3.51
CA PRO A 79 4.65 8.21 -3.82
C PRO A 79 4.85 8.48 -5.30
N ASP A 80 4.99 7.44 -6.12
CA ASP A 80 5.17 7.56 -7.57
C ASP A 80 3.95 8.12 -8.32
N GLN A 81 2.80 8.15 -7.67
CA GLN A 81 1.56 8.71 -8.22
C GLN A 81 1.50 10.22 -8.07
N ILE A 82 2.21 10.80 -7.10
CA ILE A 82 2.19 12.23 -6.80
C ILE A 82 2.71 13.05 -7.97
N ASN A 83 3.78 12.60 -8.59
CA ASN A 83 4.41 13.30 -9.72
C ASN A 83 3.60 13.20 -11.02
N LYS A 84 2.64 12.28 -11.09
CA LYS A 84 1.85 12.02 -12.30
C LYS A 84 0.48 12.68 -12.27
N LEU A 85 -0.01 13.06 -11.09
CA LEU A 85 -1.40 13.47 -10.90
C LEU A 85 -1.49 14.74 -10.05
N THR A 86 -1.80 15.84 -10.70
CA THR A 86 -2.02 17.17 -10.07
C THR A 86 -2.96 17.12 -8.83
N PRO A 87 -4.05 16.32 -8.78
CA PRO A 87 -4.91 16.27 -7.62
C PRO A 87 -4.22 15.83 -6.33
N TYR A 88 -3.29 14.87 -6.39
CA TYR A 88 -2.54 14.45 -5.21
C TYR A 88 -1.66 15.56 -4.64
N SER A 89 -0.99 16.32 -5.50
CA SER A 89 -0.19 17.47 -5.07
C SER A 89 -1.05 18.54 -4.38
N ALA A 90 -2.22 18.83 -4.92
CA ALA A 90 -3.15 19.78 -4.30
C ALA A 90 -3.61 19.33 -2.91
N LEU A 91 -3.96 18.05 -2.76
CA LEU A 91 -4.32 17.47 -1.46
C LEU A 91 -3.18 17.52 -0.46
N LEU A 92 -1.97 17.20 -0.87
CA LEU A 92 -0.80 17.23 0.02
C LEU A 92 -0.48 18.65 0.51
N ASN A 93 -0.83 19.67 -0.25
CA ASN A 93 -0.69 21.06 0.15
C ASN A 93 -1.89 21.61 0.93
N SER A 94 -2.98 20.84 1.04
CA SER A 94 -4.17 21.25 1.78
C SER A 94 -4.02 21.00 3.29
N ASN A 95 -4.94 21.58 4.06
CA ASN A 95 -5.04 21.37 5.51
C ASN A 95 -5.71 20.03 5.81
N CYS A 96 -4.99 18.93 5.67
CA CYS A 96 -5.43 17.57 5.93
C CYS A 96 -4.46 16.87 6.88
N PHE A 97 -4.90 15.77 7.50
CA PHE A 97 -4.04 14.94 8.35
C PHE A 97 -3.22 14.00 7.49
N LYS A 98 -1.89 14.11 7.55
CA LYS A 98 -0.97 13.39 6.68
C LYS A 98 -0.21 12.31 7.43
N ILE A 99 -0.32 11.10 6.96
CA ILE A 99 0.37 9.93 7.51
C ILE A 99 1.38 9.43 6.49
N LYS A 100 2.65 9.30 6.92
CA LYS A 100 3.66 8.53 6.20
C LYS A 100 3.63 7.10 6.73
N LEU A 101 3.43 6.11 5.85
CA LEU A 101 3.48 4.70 6.21
C LEU A 101 4.50 3.96 5.34
N TYR A 102 5.45 3.31 5.97
CA TYR A 102 6.47 2.52 5.28
C TYR A 102 6.80 1.24 6.05
N ARG A 103 7.53 0.34 5.43
CA ARG A 103 8.04 -0.87 6.04
C ARG A 103 9.56 -0.75 6.16
N GLN A 104 10.09 -1.03 7.36
CA GLN A 104 11.54 -0.96 7.62
C GLN A 104 12.27 -2.14 6.98
N ASP A 105 11.65 -3.32 7.00
CA ASP A 105 12.19 -4.51 6.35
C ASP A 105 11.95 -4.45 4.84
N GLU A 106 12.92 -3.90 4.12
CA GLU A 106 12.86 -3.72 2.67
C GLU A 106 12.86 -5.07 1.94
N ILE A 107 13.68 -6.02 2.37
CA ILE A 107 13.71 -7.37 1.80
C ILE A 107 12.34 -8.03 1.90
N ALA A 108 11.70 -7.96 3.06
CA ALA A 108 10.35 -8.50 3.20
C ALA A 108 9.31 -7.77 2.33
N SER A 109 9.49 -6.48 2.03
CA SER A 109 8.65 -5.75 1.07
C SER A 109 8.86 -6.26 -0.35
N ILE A 110 10.11 -6.47 -0.76
CA ILE A 110 10.49 -6.99 -2.08
C ILE A 110 9.94 -8.41 -2.26
N VAL A 111 10.16 -9.30 -1.29
CA VAL A 111 9.62 -10.67 -1.30
C VAL A 111 8.10 -10.67 -1.41
N SER A 112 7.42 -9.84 -0.64
CA SER A 112 5.96 -9.71 -0.69
C SER A 112 5.48 -9.18 -2.05
N SER A 113 6.22 -8.29 -2.68
CA SER A 113 5.94 -7.79 -4.03
C SER A 113 6.13 -8.88 -5.07
N TYR A 114 7.26 -9.58 -5.02
CA TYR A 114 7.56 -10.73 -5.88
C TYR A 114 6.43 -11.77 -5.86
N ILE A 115 6.03 -12.22 -4.65
CA ILE A 115 4.94 -13.19 -4.48
C ILE A 115 3.64 -12.68 -5.10
N SER A 116 3.33 -11.39 -4.94
CA SER A 116 2.12 -10.79 -5.48
C SER A 116 2.10 -10.76 -7.01
N ILE A 117 3.24 -10.45 -7.62
CA ILE A 117 3.40 -10.45 -9.08
C ILE A 117 3.29 -11.88 -9.61
N MET A 118 4.02 -12.83 -9.05
CA MET A 118 4.02 -14.22 -9.50
C MET A 118 2.64 -14.89 -9.37
N ARG A 119 1.84 -14.47 -8.39
CA ARG A 119 0.47 -14.95 -8.21
C ARG A 119 -0.56 -14.15 -8.99
N GLU A 120 -0.17 -13.07 -9.61
CA GLU A 120 -1.08 -12.08 -10.20
C GLU A 120 -2.13 -11.57 -9.18
N LYS A 121 -1.80 -11.59 -7.88
CA LYS A 121 -2.69 -11.21 -6.78
C LYS A 121 -1.97 -10.32 -5.79
N TRP A 122 -2.48 -9.11 -5.60
CA TRP A 122 -1.92 -8.12 -4.68
C TRP A 122 -2.42 -8.24 -3.23
N TRP A 123 -3.52 -8.94 -3.02
CA TRP A 123 -4.10 -9.24 -1.71
C TRP A 123 -4.80 -10.60 -1.72
N THR A 124 -5.01 -11.14 -0.54
CA THR A 124 -5.72 -12.41 -0.32
C THR A 124 -6.83 -12.16 0.67
N THR A 125 -8.03 -12.65 0.39
CA THR A 125 -9.15 -12.63 1.33
C THR A 125 -9.14 -13.89 2.19
N SER A 126 -9.83 -13.86 3.34
CA SER A 126 -9.92 -15.01 4.27
C SER A 126 -10.43 -16.29 3.62
N ASN A 127 -11.26 -16.15 2.57
CA ASN A 127 -11.85 -17.29 1.85
C ASN A 127 -10.91 -17.89 0.79
N GLU A 128 -9.77 -17.24 0.53
CA GLU A 128 -8.77 -17.69 -0.44
C GLU A 128 -7.55 -18.37 0.21
N ILE A 129 -7.64 -18.78 1.47
CA ILE A 129 -6.61 -19.59 2.12
C ILE A 129 -6.61 -20.95 1.40
N THR A 130 -5.73 -21.05 0.44
CA THR A 130 -5.63 -22.18 -0.45
C THR A 130 -4.45 -23.07 -0.08
N LYS A 131 -4.48 -24.23 -0.67
CA LYS A 131 -3.50 -25.32 -0.62
C LYS A 131 -2.06 -24.79 -0.65
N ASN A 132 -1.16 -25.55 -0.07
CA ASN A 132 0.28 -25.38 -0.20
C ASN A 132 0.66 -25.21 -1.67
N TYR A 133 1.54 -24.28 -1.95
CA TYR A 133 2.02 -23.98 -3.29
C TYR A 133 3.48 -23.55 -3.24
N SER A 134 4.21 -23.83 -4.30
CA SER A 134 5.55 -23.31 -4.53
C SER A 134 5.53 -22.38 -5.74
N LEU A 135 6.41 -21.40 -5.74
CA LEU A 135 6.62 -20.50 -6.87
C LEU A 135 7.94 -20.82 -7.55
N GLU A 136 7.93 -20.81 -8.88
CA GLU A 136 9.16 -20.80 -9.65
C GLU A 136 9.97 -19.54 -9.34
N ILE A 137 11.28 -19.67 -9.13
CA ILE A 137 12.16 -18.53 -8.90
C ILE A 137 12.47 -17.88 -10.24
N ASN A 138 12.09 -16.61 -10.37
CA ASN A 138 12.28 -15.82 -11.59
C ASN A 138 13.04 -14.54 -11.26
N ASP A 139 14.31 -14.48 -11.69
CA ASP A 139 15.21 -13.39 -11.40
C ASP A 139 14.75 -12.04 -11.99
N ASP A 140 14.16 -12.04 -13.18
CA ASP A 140 13.65 -10.81 -13.80
C ASP A 140 12.52 -10.20 -12.98
N VAL A 141 11.64 -11.05 -12.43
CA VAL A 141 10.56 -10.60 -11.55
C VAL A 141 11.09 -10.12 -10.21
N ILE A 142 12.16 -10.77 -9.69
CA ILE A 142 12.85 -10.30 -8.48
C ILE A 142 13.45 -8.92 -8.72
N ILE A 143 14.23 -8.73 -9.79
CA ILE A 143 14.85 -7.44 -10.14
C ILE A 143 13.78 -6.36 -10.31
N ARG A 144 12.69 -6.67 -10.97
CA ARG A 144 11.56 -5.74 -11.12
C ARG A 144 10.94 -5.36 -9.77
N SER A 145 10.82 -6.31 -8.85
CA SER A 145 10.29 -6.08 -7.51
C SER A 145 11.22 -5.21 -6.67
N ILE A 146 12.52 -5.46 -6.75
CA ILE A 146 13.57 -4.63 -6.13
C ILE A 146 13.42 -3.19 -6.63
N TYR A 147 13.48 -2.99 -7.95
CA TYR A 147 13.40 -1.66 -8.55
C TYR A 147 12.11 -0.91 -8.16
N MET A 148 10.99 -1.60 -8.14
CA MET A 148 9.70 -1.01 -7.77
C MET A 148 9.68 -0.56 -6.30
N ILE A 149 10.17 -1.38 -5.37
CA ILE A 149 10.16 -1.07 -3.94
C ILE A 149 11.16 0.05 -3.64
N THR A 150 12.42 -0.09 -4.07
CA THR A 150 13.48 0.88 -3.77
C THR A 150 13.18 2.26 -4.37
N ARG A 151 12.68 2.30 -5.60
CA ARG A 151 12.27 3.55 -6.23
C ARG A 151 11.15 4.25 -5.46
N ASN A 152 10.13 3.50 -5.04
CA ASN A 152 9.02 4.09 -4.27
C ASN A 152 9.47 4.54 -2.89
N ASP A 153 10.34 3.77 -2.26
CA ASP A 153 10.91 4.15 -0.96
C ASP A 153 11.74 5.43 -1.09
N PHE A 154 12.60 5.50 -2.08
CA PHE A 154 13.33 6.73 -2.41
C PHE A 154 12.37 7.91 -2.63
N CYS A 155 11.32 7.74 -3.43
CA CYS A 155 10.32 8.79 -3.64
C CYS A 155 9.67 9.21 -2.32
N LEU A 156 9.25 8.25 -1.49
CA LEU A 156 8.58 8.51 -0.22
C LEU A 156 9.47 9.30 0.76
N HIS A 157 10.75 8.95 0.82
CA HIS A 157 11.70 9.62 1.72
C HIS A 157 12.10 11.03 1.23
N ASN A 158 12.03 11.27 -0.07
CA ASN A 158 12.38 12.56 -0.67
C ASN A 158 11.17 13.49 -0.94
N LEU A 159 9.95 13.09 -0.57
CA LEU A 159 8.81 13.97 -0.61
C LEU A 159 8.95 15.07 0.45
N ASN A 160 8.97 16.32 0.01
CA ASN A 160 8.99 17.47 0.90
C ASN A 160 7.56 17.75 1.44
N ILE A 161 7.12 16.91 2.35
CA ILE A 161 5.79 16.96 2.97
C ILE A 161 5.94 16.96 4.48
N ASN A 162 5.24 17.85 5.16
CA ASN A 162 5.11 17.81 6.60
C ASN A 162 4.04 16.78 6.97
N TYR A 163 4.48 15.64 7.49
CA TYR A 163 3.60 14.59 7.98
C TYR A 163 3.18 14.85 9.44
N ASP A 164 1.90 14.72 9.73
CA ASP A 164 1.38 14.78 11.09
C ASP A 164 1.73 13.52 11.89
N LYS A 165 1.86 12.37 11.20
CA LYS A 165 2.28 11.10 11.81
C LYS A 165 3.16 10.30 10.85
N VAL A 166 4.18 9.65 11.42
CA VAL A 166 5.03 8.68 10.72
C VAL A 166 4.84 7.33 11.39
N ILE A 167 4.54 6.31 10.60
CA ILE A 167 4.20 4.96 11.08
C ILE A 167 5.00 3.95 10.29
N THR A 168 5.55 2.95 10.97
CA THR A 168 6.14 1.78 10.32
C THR A 168 5.17 0.61 10.33
N TYR A 169 5.25 -0.25 9.32
CA TYR A 169 4.47 -1.49 9.27
C TYR A 169 4.67 -2.32 10.54
N GLU A 170 5.91 -2.39 11.02
CA GLU A 170 6.31 -3.15 12.19
C GLU A 170 5.66 -2.63 13.48
N SER A 171 5.35 -1.33 13.52
CA SER A 171 4.68 -0.70 14.67
C SER A 171 3.16 -0.87 14.68
N LEU A 172 2.56 -1.35 13.57
CA LEU A 172 1.10 -1.52 13.50
C LEU A 172 0.58 -2.63 14.44
N GLY A 173 1.47 -3.53 14.88
CA GLY A 173 1.08 -4.68 15.71
C GLY A 173 0.14 -5.63 14.96
N THR A 174 -0.59 -6.43 15.72
CA THR A 174 -1.61 -7.31 15.14
C THR A 174 -2.87 -6.48 14.87
N ILE A 175 -3.03 -5.98 13.66
CA ILE A 175 -4.32 -5.45 13.19
C ILE A 175 -5.24 -6.66 13.03
N SER A 176 -5.90 -7.03 14.12
CA SER A 176 -6.85 -8.14 14.10
C SER A 176 -8.13 -7.70 13.37
N LYS A 177 -8.58 -8.54 12.44
CA LYS A 177 -9.91 -8.51 11.84
C LYS A 177 -10.11 -7.48 10.70
N THR A 178 -9.22 -7.47 9.74
CA THR A 178 -9.60 -7.03 8.40
C THR A 178 -9.92 -8.26 7.55
N GLU A 179 -10.76 -8.09 6.53
CA GLU A 179 -11.05 -9.14 5.52
C GLU A 179 -9.78 -9.60 4.78
N TYR A 180 -8.67 -8.88 4.95
CA TYR A 180 -7.38 -9.12 4.31
C TYR A 180 -6.50 -9.96 5.21
N VAL A 181 -6.35 -11.21 4.84
CA VAL A 181 -5.42 -12.13 5.50
C VAL A 181 -4.02 -11.88 4.97
N LYS A 182 -3.04 -12.04 5.87
CA LYS A 182 -1.63 -12.12 5.47
C LYS A 182 -1.51 -13.12 4.32
N THR A 183 -0.91 -12.71 3.22
CA THR A 183 -0.68 -13.57 2.05
C THR A 183 -0.11 -14.90 2.51
N HIS A 184 -0.76 -16.00 2.15
CA HIS A 184 -0.22 -17.33 2.43
C HIS A 184 1.13 -17.46 1.73
N MET A 185 2.17 -17.77 2.51
CA MET A 185 3.53 -17.86 1.98
C MET A 185 3.70 -19.15 1.19
N PRO A 186 4.44 -19.15 0.09
CA PRO A 186 4.78 -20.37 -0.64
C PRO A 186 5.66 -21.29 0.19
N ASP A 187 5.61 -22.59 -0.07
CA ASP A 187 6.39 -23.59 0.65
C ASP A 187 7.91 -23.36 0.52
N ASN A 188 8.35 -22.82 -0.61
CA ASN A 188 9.75 -22.46 -0.88
C ASN A 188 10.10 -20.99 -0.53
N ILE A 189 9.44 -20.42 0.46
CA ILE A 189 9.67 -19.01 0.86
C ILE A 189 11.11 -18.72 1.26
N VAL A 190 11.80 -19.67 1.88
CA VAL A 190 13.21 -19.53 2.29
C VAL A 190 14.12 -19.35 1.07
N ASP A 191 13.91 -20.16 0.03
CA ASP A 191 14.70 -20.09 -1.21
C ASP A 191 14.46 -18.76 -1.93
N ILE A 192 13.22 -18.29 -1.95
CA ILE A 192 12.85 -16.98 -2.50
C ILE A 192 13.55 -15.86 -1.73
N CYS A 193 13.50 -15.88 -0.39
CA CYS A 193 14.15 -14.88 0.43
C CYS A 193 15.67 -14.85 0.19
N ASN A 194 16.31 -16.02 0.15
CA ASN A 194 17.74 -16.14 -0.11
C ASN A 194 18.11 -15.55 -1.48
N ARG A 195 17.36 -15.90 -2.52
CA ARG A 195 17.61 -15.40 -3.88
C ARG A 195 17.37 -13.89 -4.01
N VAL A 196 16.32 -13.38 -3.40
CA VAL A 196 16.06 -11.93 -3.34
C VAL A 196 17.22 -11.21 -2.65
N THR A 197 17.68 -11.71 -1.52
CA THR A 197 18.78 -11.11 -0.75
C THR A 197 20.09 -11.14 -1.56
N GLU A 198 20.39 -12.24 -2.23
CA GLU A 198 21.57 -12.37 -3.08
C GLU A 198 21.55 -11.33 -4.20
N ILE A 199 20.45 -11.24 -4.95
CA ILE A 199 20.32 -10.28 -6.06
C ILE A 199 20.37 -8.84 -5.55
N TYR A 200 19.67 -8.55 -4.44
CA TYR A 200 19.66 -7.22 -3.82
C TYR A 200 21.08 -6.78 -3.46
N ASN A 201 21.85 -7.62 -2.76
CA ASN A 201 23.22 -7.31 -2.36
C ASN A 201 24.19 -7.19 -3.53
N ASN A 202 23.89 -7.76 -4.69
CA ASN A 202 24.71 -7.62 -5.90
C ASN A 202 24.37 -6.33 -6.68
N LEU A 203 23.25 -5.69 -6.40
CA LEU A 203 22.83 -4.46 -7.08
C LEU A 203 23.20 -3.20 -6.31
N TYR A 204 23.40 -3.31 -4.98
CA TYR A 204 23.71 -2.22 -4.05
C TYR A 204 24.96 -2.52 -3.20
#